data_c3036c478373f8e624b2426c30b96483
#
_entry.id   c3036c478373f8e624b2426c30b96483
#
_cell.length_a   1.000
_cell.length_b   1.000
_cell.length_c   1.000
_cell.angle_alpha   90.00
_cell.angle_beta   90.00
_cell.angle_gamma   90.00
#
_symmetry.space_group_name_H-M   'P 1'
#
loop_
_entity.id
_entity.type
_entity.pdbx_description
1 polymer ?
#
loop_
_entity_poly.entity_id
_entity_poly.type
_entity_poly.pdbx_seq_one_letter_code
_entity_poly.pdbx_strand_id
1 'polypeptide(L)'
;ILSPFIGGQLADRYFPTQKVIAFLQLFGGGLLIYTSTVTNYPTLMGLMLFYSLLYAPTLALTNSIAFINLENSEKEFGIIRVWGTIGWIVAGLSLAGWRYLGEALPSFTYRGDTLLLAGIFSLVMGLFSFKLPHTPPQKDAPKPWAFLEAVKMLRDKNFLIFIIISFVVATELQFYYILTAPYLTSKVIGVSSSAVSGVMVIAQIAEIFVMALLLPYFLPRYGIKKTMVIGVLAWPIRYIIFVIAYPAWLVIASLALHGFCYVFFFTAAFIYVDEVAPRDIRASAQSLIAIVVLGLGSFLGSLFSGWIQTIFTTAAGTNWRGVFSIP
;
A
#
# COMPACT_ATOMS: atom_id res chain seq x y z
N ILE A 1 -8.42 -11.55 0.99
CA ILE A 1 -8.84 -10.79 2.18
C ILE A 1 -8.47 -11.52 3.48
N LEU A 2 -8.71 -12.82 3.63
CA LEU A 2 -8.46 -13.55 4.89
C LEU A 2 -7.01 -14.01 5.10
N SER A 3 -6.20 -14.10 4.04
CA SER A 3 -4.83 -14.63 4.13
C SER A 3 -3.89 -13.86 5.07
N PRO A 4 -3.97 -12.52 5.24
CA PRO A 4 -3.18 -11.82 6.24
C PRO A 4 -3.43 -12.28 7.67
N PHE A 5 -4.67 -12.66 8.03
CA PHE A 5 -4.97 -13.23 9.35
C PHE A 5 -4.27 -14.58 9.56
N ILE A 6 -4.27 -15.43 8.53
CA ILE A 6 -3.58 -16.72 8.60
C ILE A 6 -2.07 -16.48 8.78
N GLY A 7 -1.49 -15.56 8.00
CA GLY A 7 -0.08 -15.21 8.13
C GLY A 7 0.27 -14.60 9.49
N GLY A 8 -0.57 -13.70 10.01
CA GLY A 8 -0.44 -13.13 11.36
C GLY A 8 -0.48 -14.21 12.44
N GLN A 9 -1.46 -15.12 12.37
CA GLN A 9 -1.58 -16.24 13.31
C GLN A 9 -0.36 -17.15 13.27
N LEU A 10 0.17 -17.46 12.06
CA LEU A 10 1.36 -18.29 11.92
C LEU A 10 2.59 -17.63 12.57
N ALA A 11 2.75 -16.32 12.39
CA ALA A 11 3.85 -15.57 12.96
C ALA A 11 3.70 -15.37 14.47
N ASP A 12 2.49 -15.11 14.96
CA ASP A 12 2.26 -14.88 16.39
C ASP A 12 2.36 -16.16 17.25
N ARG A 13 2.07 -17.36 16.67
CA ARG A 13 1.91 -18.58 17.46
C ARG A 13 2.84 -19.74 17.09
N TYR A 14 3.25 -19.85 15.84
CA TYR A 14 3.87 -21.09 15.37
C TYR A 14 5.30 -20.93 14.87
N PHE A 15 5.58 -19.88 14.09
CA PHE A 15 6.86 -19.74 13.39
C PHE A 15 7.45 -18.34 13.58
N PRO A 16 8.79 -18.21 13.63
CA PRO A 16 9.42 -16.90 13.61
C PRO A 16 9.04 -16.10 12.38
N THR A 17 8.66 -14.83 12.58
CA THR A 17 8.08 -13.96 11.54
C THR A 17 8.95 -13.88 10.29
N GLN A 18 10.28 -13.77 10.43
CA GLN A 18 11.21 -13.73 9.30
C GLN A 18 11.19 -15.01 8.46
N LYS A 19 10.97 -16.18 9.08
CA LYS A 19 10.86 -17.47 8.36
C LYS A 19 9.53 -17.57 7.59
N VAL A 20 8.44 -17.04 8.16
CA VAL A 20 7.14 -16.98 7.47
C VAL A 20 7.27 -16.09 6.23
N ILE A 21 7.85 -14.90 6.36
CA ILE A 21 8.10 -14.00 5.22
C ILE A 21 8.97 -14.70 4.17
N ALA A 22 10.09 -15.32 4.60
CA ALA A 22 11.00 -16.02 3.69
C ALA A 22 10.26 -17.10 2.87
N PHE A 23 9.48 -17.96 3.52
CA PHE A 23 8.72 -19.03 2.85
C PHE A 23 7.70 -18.45 1.86
N LEU A 24 6.90 -17.46 2.28
CA LEU A 24 5.88 -16.84 1.43
C LEU A 24 6.50 -16.14 0.20
N GLN A 25 7.64 -15.48 0.37
CA GLN A 25 8.34 -14.80 -0.72
C GLN A 25 9.03 -15.79 -1.66
N LEU A 26 9.67 -16.84 -1.16
CA LEU A 26 10.33 -17.85 -2.01
C LEU A 26 9.30 -18.61 -2.84
N PHE A 27 8.23 -19.10 -2.19
CA PHE A 27 7.18 -19.83 -2.88
C PHE A 27 6.41 -18.93 -3.85
N GLY A 28 6.05 -17.70 -3.41
CA GLY A 28 5.40 -16.71 -4.25
C GLY A 28 6.26 -16.28 -5.43
N GLY A 29 7.58 -16.13 -5.24
CA GLY A 29 8.54 -15.82 -6.31
C GLY A 29 8.62 -16.91 -7.36
N GLY A 30 8.73 -18.16 -6.95
CA GLY A 30 8.69 -19.32 -7.86
C GLY A 30 7.37 -19.39 -8.64
N LEU A 31 6.24 -19.11 -7.96
CA LEU A 31 4.92 -19.07 -8.59
C LEU A 31 4.82 -17.94 -9.63
N LEU A 32 5.35 -16.75 -9.37
CA LEU A 32 5.37 -15.65 -10.33
C LEU A 32 6.23 -15.96 -11.56
N ILE A 33 7.40 -16.59 -11.37
CA ILE A 33 8.26 -17.02 -12.49
C ILE A 33 7.50 -18.02 -13.35
N TYR A 34 6.85 -19.01 -12.74
CA TYR A 34 6.00 -19.94 -13.50
C TYR A 34 4.85 -19.20 -14.20
N THR A 35 4.16 -18.31 -13.51
CA THR A 35 3.03 -17.54 -14.07
C THR A 35 3.46 -16.68 -15.25
N SER A 36 4.71 -16.19 -15.27
CA SER A 36 5.24 -15.40 -16.38
C SER A 36 5.27 -16.15 -17.72
N THR A 37 5.28 -17.49 -17.69
CA THR A 37 5.27 -18.34 -18.89
C THR A 37 3.84 -18.65 -19.38
N VAL A 38 2.82 -18.36 -18.56
CA VAL A 38 1.43 -18.75 -18.83
C VAL A 38 0.76 -17.74 -19.77
N THR A 39 0.15 -18.22 -20.84
CA THR A 39 -0.59 -17.39 -21.82
C THR A 39 -2.10 -17.55 -21.73
N ASN A 40 -2.57 -18.65 -21.12
CA ASN A 40 -4.00 -18.91 -20.93
C ASN A 40 -4.58 -18.04 -19.81
N TYR A 41 -5.59 -17.23 -20.11
CA TYR A 41 -6.15 -16.26 -19.16
C TYR A 41 -6.77 -16.88 -17.90
N PRO A 42 -7.63 -17.93 -17.95
CA PRO A 42 -8.15 -18.58 -16.74
C PRO A 42 -7.06 -19.12 -15.82
N THR A 43 -6.03 -19.75 -16.38
CA THR A 43 -4.89 -20.29 -15.62
C THR A 43 -4.09 -19.14 -14.99
N LEU A 44 -3.79 -18.09 -15.75
CA LEU A 44 -3.10 -16.90 -15.25
C LEU A 44 -3.87 -16.25 -14.09
N MET A 45 -5.19 -16.09 -14.23
CA MET A 45 -6.04 -15.53 -13.18
C MET A 45 -6.04 -16.40 -11.91
N GLY A 46 -6.14 -17.73 -12.05
CA GLY A 46 -6.08 -18.67 -10.91
C GLY A 46 -4.74 -18.60 -10.16
N LEU A 47 -3.62 -18.56 -10.90
CA LEU A 47 -2.28 -18.45 -10.33
C LEU A 47 -2.07 -17.09 -9.64
N MET A 48 -2.56 -15.99 -10.22
CA MET A 48 -2.47 -14.65 -9.62
C MET A 48 -3.34 -14.54 -8.36
N LEU A 49 -4.51 -15.16 -8.32
CA LEU A 49 -5.31 -15.28 -7.09
C LEU A 49 -4.56 -16.04 -6.02
N PHE A 50 -3.95 -17.17 -6.37
CA PHE A 50 -3.15 -17.96 -5.43
C PHE A 50 -1.92 -17.18 -4.95
N TYR A 51 -1.20 -16.49 -5.85
CA TYR A 51 -0.11 -15.59 -5.47
C TYR A 51 -0.57 -14.51 -4.49
N SER A 52 -1.74 -13.91 -4.71
CA SER A 52 -2.28 -12.88 -3.82
C SER A 52 -2.52 -13.39 -2.40
N LEU A 53 -2.89 -14.66 -2.23
CA LEU A 53 -3.02 -15.30 -0.91
C LEU A 53 -1.68 -15.44 -0.20
N LEU A 54 -0.59 -15.64 -0.93
CA LEU A 54 0.77 -15.71 -0.37
C LEU A 54 1.36 -14.33 -0.09
N TYR A 55 1.11 -13.37 -0.98
CA TYR A 55 1.69 -12.03 -0.90
C TYR A 55 1.03 -11.15 0.17
N ALA A 56 -0.30 -11.17 0.29
CA ALA A 56 -1.02 -10.26 1.18
C ALA A 56 -0.57 -10.34 2.65
N PRO A 57 -0.27 -11.52 3.25
CA PRO A 57 0.28 -11.58 4.59
C PRO A 57 1.63 -10.87 4.75
N THR A 58 2.48 -10.90 3.72
CA THR A 58 3.83 -10.31 3.81
C THR A 58 3.80 -8.81 4.05
N LEU A 59 2.77 -8.10 3.57
CA LEU A 59 2.59 -6.67 3.80
C LEU A 59 2.39 -6.32 5.29
N ALA A 60 1.62 -7.14 6.00
CA ALA A 60 1.41 -6.96 7.43
C ALA A 60 2.61 -7.44 8.24
N LEU A 61 3.19 -8.57 7.86
CA LEU A 61 4.32 -9.17 8.57
C LEU A 61 5.60 -8.33 8.48
N THR A 62 5.84 -7.65 7.35
CA THR A 62 6.97 -6.72 7.23
C THR A 62 6.83 -5.52 8.15
N ASN A 63 5.62 -4.98 8.34
CA ASN A 63 5.39 -3.95 9.35
C ASN A 63 5.58 -4.51 10.76
N SER A 64 5.01 -5.68 11.06
CA SER A 64 5.10 -6.31 12.38
C SER A 64 6.55 -6.58 12.79
N ILE A 65 7.38 -7.16 11.90
CA ILE A 65 8.78 -7.42 12.22
C ILE A 65 9.58 -6.12 12.42
N ALA A 66 9.27 -5.06 11.66
CA ALA A 66 9.87 -3.76 11.86
C ALA A 66 9.52 -3.22 13.26
N PHE A 67 8.25 -3.16 13.64
CA PHE A 67 7.81 -2.64 14.93
C PHE A 67 8.38 -3.41 16.13
N ILE A 68 8.47 -4.74 16.05
CA ILE A 68 9.02 -5.56 17.15
C ILE A 68 10.51 -5.27 17.40
N ASN A 69 11.24 -4.87 16.34
CA ASN A 69 12.70 -4.67 16.40
C ASN A 69 13.11 -3.19 16.46
N LEU A 70 12.17 -2.24 16.50
CA LEU A 70 12.44 -0.82 16.69
C LEU A 70 12.38 -0.44 18.16
N GLU A 71 13.30 0.44 18.60
CA GLU A 71 13.27 1.02 19.94
C GLU A 71 12.21 2.12 20.05
N ASN A 72 12.06 2.92 18.99
CA ASN A 72 11.11 4.02 18.94
C ASN A 72 10.40 4.06 17.57
N SER A 73 9.22 3.44 17.52
CA SER A 73 8.43 3.35 16.29
C SER A 73 7.99 4.70 15.73
N GLU A 74 7.71 5.69 16.59
CA GLU A 74 7.31 7.03 16.15
C GLU A 74 8.40 7.75 15.35
N LYS A 75 9.68 7.56 15.72
CA LYS A 75 10.81 8.22 15.08
C LYS A 75 11.40 7.42 13.93
N GLU A 76 11.43 6.09 14.06
CA GLU A 76 12.25 5.22 13.22
C GLU A 76 11.45 4.52 12.12
N PHE A 77 10.16 4.22 12.36
CA PHE A 77 9.36 3.46 11.39
C PHE A 77 9.21 4.18 10.05
N GLY A 78 9.03 5.52 10.07
CA GLY A 78 8.97 6.31 8.85
C GLY A 78 10.22 6.16 7.98
N ILE A 79 11.41 6.18 8.60
CA ILE A 79 12.69 6.02 7.89
C ILE A 79 12.81 4.63 7.25
N ILE A 80 12.41 3.58 7.98
CA ILE A 80 12.38 2.22 7.42
C ILE A 80 11.37 2.15 6.26
N ARG A 81 10.23 2.77 6.40
CA ARG A 81 9.17 2.74 5.39
C ARG A 81 9.56 3.44 4.08
N VAL A 82 10.44 4.47 4.13
CA VAL A 82 11.01 5.14 2.94
C VAL A 82 11.66 4.13 2.00
N TRP A 83 12.34 3.09 2.52
CA TRP A 83 12.95 2.05 1.69
C TRP A 83 11.92 1.30 0.85
N GLY A 84 10.66 1.21 1.31
CA GLY A 84 9.57 0.66 0.49
C GLY A 84 9.27 1.51 -0.75
N THR A 85 9.21 2.83 -0.61
CA THR A 85 9.00 3.75 -1.73
C THR A 85 10.20 3.77 -2.67
N ILE A 86 11.43 3.75 -2.12
CA ILE A 86 12.66 3.60 -2.93
C ILE A 86 12.64 2.29 -3.71
N GLY A 87 12.28 1.18 -3.05
CA GLY A 87 12.16 -0.13 -3.70
C GLY A 87 11.14 -0.13 -4.84
N TRP A 88 10.02 0.57 -4.69
CA TRP A 88 9.02 0.72 -5.74
C TRP A 88 9.56 1.48 -6.96
N ILE A 89 10.31 2.56 -6.73
CA ILE A 89 10.99 3.31 -7.80
C ILE A 89 12.03 2.44 -8.50
N VAL A 90 12.86 1.73 -7.72
CA VAL A 90 13.90 0.83 -8.26
C VAL A 90 13.27 -0.28 -9.11
N ALA A 91 12.16 -0.87 -8.67
CA ALA A 91 11.45 -1.90 -9.43
C ALA A 91 10.94 -1.34 -10.78
N GLY A 92 10.36 -0.14 -10.77
CA GLY A 92 9.91 0.53 -11.99
C GLY A 92 11.06 0.84 -12.98
N LEU A 93 12.17 1.36 -12.45
CA LEU A 93 13.36 1.65 -13.26
C LEU A 93 14.01 0.36 -13.80
N SER A 94 14.03 -0.72 -13.01
CA SER A 94 14.55 -2.03 -13.45
C SER A 94 13.72 -2.58 -14.62
N LEU A 95 12.39 -2.47 -14.54
CA LEU A 95 11.51 -2.90 -15.64
C LEU A 95 11.70 -2.03 -16.88
N ALA A 96 11.82 -0.72 -16.71
CA ALA A 96 12.07 0.21 -17.82
C ALA A 96 13.43 -0.10 -18.50
N GLY A 97 14.47 -0.31 -17.69
CA GLY A 97 15.80 -0.71 -18.19
C GLY A 97 15.77 -2.07 -18.91
N TRP A 98 15.04 -3.05 -18.37
CA TRP A 98 14.86 -4.35 -19.05
C TRP A 98 14.23 -4.20 -20.43
N ARG A 99 13.17 -3.40 -20.54
CA ARG A 99 12.46 -3.16 -21.81
C ARG A 99 13.30 -2.38 -22.81
N TYR A 100 14.05 -1.38 -22.34
CA TYR A 100 15.00 -0.65 -23.17
C TYR A 100 16.09 -1.58 -23.75
N LEU A 101 16.63 -2.49 -22.94
CA LEU A 101 17.55 -3.51 -23.43
C LEU A 101 16.89 -4.46 -24.43
N GLY A 102 15.61 -4.78 -24.26
CA GLY A 102 14.84 -5.58 -25.20
C GLY A 102 14.66 -4.93 -26.57
N GLU A 103 14.53 -3.59 -26.62
CA GLU A 103 14.51 -2.83 -27.89
C GLU A 103 15.85 -2.92 -28.63
N ALA A 104 16.97 -2.87 -27.89
CA ALA A 104 18.31 -2.96 -28.46
C ALA A 104 18.72 -4.41 -28.75
N LEU A 105 18.26 -5.37 -27.98
CA LEU A 105 18.59 -6.79 -28.03
C LEU A 105 17.33 -7.65 -28.02
N PRO A 106 16.77 -8.06 -29.16
CA PRO A 106 15.50 -8.80 -29.23
C PRO A 106 15.45 -10.09 -28.37
N SER A 107 16.58 -10.69 -28.06
CA SER A 107 16.68 -11.85 -27.16
C SER A 107 16.27 -11.56 -25.72
N PHE A 108 16.25 -10.28 -25.31
CA PHE A 108 15.77 -9.83 -24.01
C PHE A 108 14.27 -9.52 -23.99
N THR A 109 13.59 -9.57 -25.14
CA THR A 109 12.15 -9.33 -25.22
C THR A 109 11.39 -10.53 -24.67
N TYR A 110 10.59 -10.32 -23.60
CA TYR A 110 9.82 -11.38 -22.98
C TYR A 110 8.43 -10.88 -22.57
N ARG A 111 7.37 -11.55 -22.99
CA ARG A 111 5.98 -11.13 -22.72
C ARG A 111 5.62 -11.08 -21.23
N GLY A 112 6.22 -11.96 -20.44
CA GLY A 112 6.02 -12.06 -18.99
C GLY A 112 7.02 -11.26 -18.16
N ASP A 113 7.70 -10.26 -18.75
CA ASP A 113 8.80 -9.49 -18.15
C ASP A 113 8.50 -8.98 -16.74
N THR A 114 7.32 -8.39 -16.56
CA THR A 114 6.88 -7.85 -15.27
C THR A 114 6.75 -8.93 -14.19
N LEU A 115 6.14 -10.06 -14.52
CA LEU A 115 5.96 -11.17 -13.58
C LEU A 115 7.29 -11.89 -13.29
N LEU A 116 8.13 -12.04 -14.32
CA LEU A 116 9.46 -12.62 -14.16
C LEU A 116 10.31 -11.77 -13.22
N LEU A 117 10.38 -10.46 -13.47
CA LEU A 117 11.15 -9.53 -12.64
C LEU A 117 10.62 -9.47 -11.20
N ALA A 118 9.29 -9.42 -11.02
CA ALA A 118 8.66 -9.48 -9.71
C ALA A 118 9.00 -10.80 -8.98
N GLY A 119 9.00 -11.93 -9.70
CA GLY A 119 9.40 -13.22 -9.17
C GLY A 119 10.85 -13.25 -8.72
N ILE A 120 11.76 -12.71 -9.51
CA ILE A 120 13.19 -12.58 -9.14
C ILE A 120 13.35 -11.74 -7.87
N PHE A 121 12.71 -10.56 -7.79
CA PHE A 121 12.77 -9.72 -6.58
C PHE A 121 12.17 -10.42 -5.36
N SER A 122 11.08 -11.17 -5.55
CA SER A 122 10.47 -11.95 -4.48
C SER A 122 11.42 -13.04 -3.97
N LEU A 123 12.14 -13.76 -4.85
CA LEU A 123 13.16 -14.74 -4.44
C LEU A 123 14.31 -14.07 -3.68
N VAL A 124 14.81 -12.94 -4.17
CA VAL A 124 15.86 -12.17 -3.49
C VAL A 124 15.39 -11.73 -2.10
N MET A 125 14.16 -11.20 -1.99
CA MET A 125 13.57 -10.82 -0.71
C MET A 125 13.40 -12.04 0.21
N GLY A 126 12.98 -13.18 -0.32
CA GLY A 126 12.84 -14.42 0.44
C GLY A 126 14.16 -14.89 1.03
N LEU A 127 15.24 -14.88 0.25
CA LEU A 127 16.59 -15.20 0.72
C LEU A 127 17.10 -14.17 1.74
N PHE A 128 16.88 -12.88 1.48
CA PHE A 128 17.24 -11.80 2.41
C PHE A 128 16.52 -11.93 3.74
N SER A 129 15.26 -12.41 3.72
CA SER A 129 14.44 -12.54 4.94
C SER A 129 15.06 -13.46 6.00
N PHE A 130 15.93 -14.41 5.62
CA PHE A 130 16.67 -15.21 6.61
C PHE A 130 17.73 -14.41 7.40
N LYS A 131 18.13 -13.23 6.89
CA LYS A 131 19.06 -12.31 7.57
C LYS A 131 18.35 -11.27 8.46
N LEU A 132 17.02 -11.19 8.41
CA LEU A 132 16.25 -10.30 9.26
C LEU A 132 16.38 -10.71 10.74
N PRO A 133 16.19 -9.77 11.69
CA PRO A 133 16.24 -10.06 13.11
C PRO A 133 15.35 -11.22 13.51
N HIS A 134 15.85 -12.07 14.40
CA HIS A 134 15.10 -13.21 14.89
C HIS A 134 13.91 -12.76 15.73
N THR A 135 12.70 -13.00 15.23
CA THR A 135 11.44 -12.58 15.86
C THR A 135 10.61 -13.82 16.18
N PRO A 136 10.80 -14.42 17.38
CA PRO A 136 10.16 -15.68 17.77
C PRO A 136 8.66 -15.49 18.03
N PRO A 137 7.86 -16.56 17.85
CA PRO A 137 6.42 -16.54 18.18
C PRO A 137 6.20 -16.54 19.70
N GLN A 138 5.10 -15.95 20.15
CA GLN A 138 4.65 -15.93 21.55
C GLN A 138 3.89 -17.24 21.88
N LYS A 139 4.61 -18.35 22.02
CA LYS A 139 4.01 -19.70 22.20
C LYS A 139 3.22 -19.84 23.49
N ASP A 140 3.66 -19.17 24.55
CA ASP A 140 3.08 -19.26 25.88
C ASP A 140 1.96 -18.23 26.12
N ALA A 141 1.49 -17.57 25.07
CA ALA A 141 0.40 -16.62 25.19
C ALA A 141 -0.90 -17.32 25.59
N PRO A 142 -1.66 -16.75 26.55
CA PRO A 142 -2.83 -17.40 27.14
C PRO A 142 -3.99 -17.62 26.14
N LYS A 143 -3.93 -16.99 24.99
CA LYS A 143 -4.98 -17.02 23.97
C LYS A 143 -4.46 -17.64 22.68
N PRO A 144 -4.98 -18.83 22.27
CA PRO A 144 -4.45 -19.59 21.12
C PRO A 144 -4.74 -18.93 19.77
N TRP A 145 -5.82 -18.15 19.66
CA TRP A 145 -6.27 -17.53 18.40
C TRP A 145 -6.01 -16.02 18.38
N ALA A 146 -4.77 -15.62 18.01
CA ALA A 146 -4.35 -14.22 18.00
C ALA A 146 -5.24 -13.34 17.11
N PHE A 147 -5.68 -13.84 15.94
CA PHE A 147 -6.55 -13.08 15.04
C PHE A 147 -7.94 -12.80 15.63
N LEU A 148 -8.50 -13.70 16.44
CA LEU A 148 -9.77 -13.46 17.12
C LEU A 148 -9.63 -12.36 18.19
N GLU A 149 -8.49 -12.32 18.86
CA GLU A 149 -8.20 -11.24 19.81
C GLU A 149 -8.03 -9.90 19.09
N ALA A 150 -7.37 -9.89 17.94
CA ALA A 150 -7.28 -8.68 17.09
C ALA A 150 -8.68 -8.20 16.66
N VAL A 151 -9.58 -9.10 16.26
CA VAL A 151 -10.98 -8.75 15.97
C VAL A 151 -11.71 -8.25 17.22
N LYS A 152 -11.43 -8.79 18.42
CA LYS A 152 -12.03 -8.30 19.67
C LYS A 152 -11.64 -6.87 20.02
N MET A 153 -10.50 -6.35 19.50
CA MET A 153 -10.15 -4.94 19.65
C MET A 153 -11.23 -4.00 19.08
N LEU A 154 -12.03 -4.46 18.10
CA LEU A 154 -13.18 -3.71 17.58
C LEU A 154 -14.28 -3.45 18.64
N ARG A 155 -14.24 -4.09 19.80
CA ARG A 155 -15.14 -3.78 20.92
C ARG A 155 -14.78 -2.48 21.60
N ASP A 156 -13.52 -2.05 21.52
CA ASP A 156 -13.14 -0.70 21.93
C ASP A 156 -13.68 0.31 20.95
N LYS A 157 -14.45 1.28 21.44
CA LYS A 157 -15.13 2.30 20.63
C LYS A 157 -14.14 3.16 19.84
N ASN A 158 -13.00 3.51 20.43
CA ASN A 158 -12.02 4.37 19.78
C ASN A 158 -11.32 3.60 18.66
N PHE A 159 -10.98 2.33 18.90
CA PHE A 159 -10.38 1.49 17.89
C PHE A 159 -11.36 1.20 16.74
N LEU A 160 -12.64 0.96 17.02
CA LEU A 160 -13.67 0.78 16.00
C LEU A 160 -13.84 2.03 15.13
N ILE A 161 -13.91 3.22 15.72
CA ILE A 161 -13.99 4.49 14.99
C ILE A 161 -12.74 4.66 14.10
N PHE A 162 -11.56 4.37 14.63
CA PHE A 162 -10.33 4.41 13.86
C PHE A 162 -10.38 3.46 12.64
N ILE A 163 -10.86 2.23 12.81
CA ILE A 163 -10.99 1.25 11.72
C ILE A 163 -12.00 1.72 10.66
N ILE A 164 -13.14 2.28 11.07
CA ILE A 164 -14.13 2.84 10.14
C ILE A 164 -13.53 4.01 9.34
N ILE A 165 -12.85 4.94 10.01
CA ILE A 165 -12.17 6.04 9.33
C ILE A 165 -11.11 5.50 8.36
N SER A 166 -10.33 4.51 8.79
CA SER A 166 -9.30 3.89 7.94
C SER A 166 -9.89 3.24 6.69
N PHE A 167 -11.05 2.61 6.81
CA PHE A 167 -11.78 2.07 5.67
C PHE A 167 -12.23 3.17 4.70
N VAL A 168 -12.85 4.25 5.21
CA VAL A 168 -13.29 5.38 4.37
C VAL A 168 -12.10 6.01 3.66
N VAL A 169 -11.02 6.34 4.38
CA VAL A 169 -9.82 6.95 3.76
C VAL A 169 -9.16 6.01 2.74
N ALA A 170 -9.24 4.69 2.94
CA ALA A 170 -8.75 3.72 1.96
C ALA A 170 -9.61 3.69 0.68
N THR A 171 -10.92 3.97 0.77
CA THR A 171 -11.76 4.15 -0.43
C THR A 171 -11.40 5.42 -1.19
N GLU A 172 -11.13 6.53 -0.49
CA GLU A 172 -10.67 7.80 -1.05
C GLU A 172 -9.36 7.64 -1.84
N LEU A 173 -8.44 6.82 -1.32
CA LEU A 173 -7.16 6.51 -1.97
C LEU A 173 -7.36 5.92 -3.37
N GLN A 174 -8.42 5.15 -3.60
CA GLN A 174 -8.68 4.54 -4.92
C GLN A 174 -9.13 5.56 -5.97
N PHE A 175 -9.84 6.61 -5.58
CA PHE A 175 -10.11 7.74 -6.49
C PHE A 175 -8.83 8.36 -7.00
N TYR A 176 -7.83 8.52 -6.12
CA TYR A 176 -6.53 8.99 -6.54
C TYR A 176 -5.82 8.01 -7.49
N TYR A 177 -5.69 6.74 -7.13
CA TYR A 177 -4.93 5.77 -7.91
C TYR A 177 -5.54 5.49 -9.29
N ILE A 178 -6.85 5.46 -9.38
CA ILE A 178 -7.55 5.07 -10.61
C ILE A 178 -7.84 6.28 -11.50
N LEU A 179 -8.26 7.40 -10.91
CA LEU A 179 -8.86 8.50 -11.67
C LEU A 179 -7.93 9.68 -11.90
N THR A 180 -6.82 9.81 -11.15
CA THR A 180 -5.93 10.98 -11.29
C THR A 180 -5.23 11.02 -12.65
N ALA A 181 -4.67 9.92 -13.14
CA ALA A 181 -3.99 9.92 -14.43
C ALA A 181 -4.95 10.23 -15.61
N PRO A 182 -6.14 9.59 -15.73
CA PRO A 182 -7.14 9.99 -16.71
C PRO A 182 -7.59 11.44 -16.60
N TYR A 183 -7.74 11.96 -15.38
CA TYR A 183 -8.07 13.36 -15.15
C TYR A 183 -7.00 14.31 -15.65
N LEU A 184 -5.73 14.08 -15.29
CA LEU A 184 -4.60 14.90 -15.71
C LEU A 184 -4.46 14.93 -17.24
N THR A 185 -4.71 13.81 -17.93
CA THR A 185 -4.64 13.72 -19.38
C THR A 185 -5.91 14.23 -20.09
N SER A 186 -6.97 14.52 -19.35
CA SER A 186 -8.20 15.07 -19.93
C SER A 186 -7.98 16.48 -20.49
N LYS A 187 -8.90 16.92 -21.36
CA LYS A 187 -8.90 18.28 -21.92
C LYS A 187 -8.98 19.38 -20.85
N VAL A 188 -9.41 19.03 -19.63
CA VAL A 188 -9.56 19.98 -18.52
C VAL A 188 -8.20 20.45 -17.99
N ILE A 189 -7.21 19.54 -17.87
CA ILE A 189 -5.87 19.83 -17.36
C ILE A 189 -4.83 19.86 -18.47
N GLY A 190 -4.94 18.95 -19.46
CA GLY A 190 -4.15 18.98 -20.69
C GLY A 190 -2.71 18.45 -20.56
N VAL A 191 -2.41 17.63 -19.54
CA VAL A 191 -1.11 16.93 -19.45
C VAL A 191 -1.04 15.88 -20.55
N SER A 192 0.08 15.84 -21.30
CA SER A 192 0.27 14.82 -22.33
C SER A 192 0.35 13.40 -21.75
N SER A 193 -0.09 12.42 -22.50
CA SER A 193 -0.03 11.00 -22.08
C SER A 193 1.41 10.53 -21.83
N SER A 194 2.40 11.11 -22.51
CA SER A 194 3.81 10.82 -22.29
C SER A 194 4.35 11.44 -20.99
N ALA A 195 3.83 12.59 -20.56
CA ALA A 195 4.30 13.33 -19.39
C ALA A 195 3.60 12.91 -18.09
N VAL A 196 2.39 12.32 -18.14
CA VAL A 196 1.56 12.08 -16.97
C VAL A 196 2.26 11.23 -15.90
N SER A 197 3.00 10.21 -16.29
CA SER A 197 3.75 9.37 -15.34
C SER A 197 4.83 10.17 -14.61
N GLY A 198 5.54 11.07 -15.31
CA GLY A 198 6.52 11.96 -14.72
C GLY A 198 5.89 12.98 -13.77
N VAL A 199 4.72 13.54 -14.13
CA VAL A 199 3.96 14.44 -13.27
C VAL A 199 3.50 13.74 -11.99
N MET A 200 3.07 12.49 -12.07
CA MET A 200 2.66 11.73 -10.88
C MET A 200 3.81 11.40 -9.92
N VAL A 201 5.07 11.44 -10.36
CA VAL A 201 6.24 11.26 -9.47
C VAL A 201 6.31 12.34 -8.38
N ILE A 202 5.71 13.51 -8.60
CA ILE A 202 5.59 14.56 -7.56
C ILE A 202 5.00 14.00 -6.26
N ALA A 203 4.01 13.12 -6.37
CA ALA A 203 3.37 12.49 -5.22
C ALA A 203 4.36 11.61 -4.43
N GLN A 204 5.17 10.80 -5.11
CA GLN A 204 6.15 9.91 -4.48
C GLN A 204 7.32 10.69 -3.87
N ILE A 205 7.78 11.76 -4.52
CA ILE A 205 8.80 12.65 -3.94
C ILE A 205 8.28 13.28 -2.65
N ALA A 206 7.05 13.80 -2.67
CA ALA A 206 6.42 14.35 -1.47
C ALA A 206 6.23 13.28 -0.38
N GLU A 207 5.87 12.05 -0.74
CA GLU A 207 5.75 10.93 0.20
C GLU A 207 7.09 10.67 0.91
N ILE A 208 8.19 10.56 0.16
CA ILE A 208 9.54 10.37 0.74
C ILE A 208 9.88 11.51 1.68
N PHE A 209 9.67 12.76 1.25
CA PHE A 209 9.96 13.94 2.06
C PHE A 209 9.16 13.96 3.37
N VAL A 210 7.85 13.75 3.29
CA VAL A 210 6.97 13.74 4.46
C VAL A 210 7.32 12.58 5.39
N MET A 211 7.61 11.41 4.84
CA MET A 211 7.93 10.20 5.61
C MET A 211 9.28 10.31 6.33
N ALA A 212 10.30 10.82 5.65
CA ALA A 212 11.65 10.88 6.19
C ALA A 212 11.88 12.07 7.14
N LEU A 213 11.23 13.21 6.88
CA LEU A 213 11.51 14.45 7.59
C LEU A 213 10.35 14.93 8.46
N LEU A 214 9.12 14.92 7.92
CA LEU A 214 8.01 15.51 8.64
C LEU A 214 7.37 14.55 9.64
N LEU A 215 7.22 13.27 9.31
CA LEU A 215 6.61 12.30 10.21
C LEU A 215 7.39 12.16 11.53
N PRO A 216 8.74 11.96 11.52
CA PRO A 216 9.53 11.89 12.75
C PRO A 216 9.53 13.18 13.58
N TYR A 217 9.25 14.31 12.96
CA TYR A 217 9.12 15.60 13.65
C TYR A 217 7.72 15.81 14.24
N PHE A 218 6.67 15.51 13.45
CA PHE A 218 5.29 15.79 13.84
C PHE A 218 4.75 14.79 14.86
N LEU A 219 5.07 13.52 14.69
CA LEU A 219 4.47 12.45 15.49
C LEU A 219 4.81 12.58 16.99
N PRO A 220 6.09 12.73 17.39
CA PRO A 220 6.44 12.90 18.80
C PRO A 220 5.97 14.24 19.39
N ARG A 221 5.84 15.29 18.56
CA ARG A 221 5.50 16.63 19.02
C ARG A 221 4.02 16.87 19.19
N TYR A 222 3.20 16.38 18.25
CA TYR A 222 1.77 16.64 18.19
C TYR A 222 0.91 15.40 18.51
N GLY A 223 1.54 14.25 18.57
CA GLY A 223 0.90 12.96 18.82
C GLY A 223 0.17 12.40 17.60
N ILE A 224 -0.11 11.11 17.65
CA ILE A 224 -0.62 10.34 16.53
C ILE A 224 -1.97 10.82 16.01
N LYS A 225 -2.89 11.20 16.92
CA LYS A 225 -4.25 11.65 16.55
C LYS A 225 -4.22 12.91 15.69
N LYS A 226 -3.45 13.94 16.10
CA LYS A 226 -3.35 15.20 15.34
C LYS A 226 -2.65 15.00 14.01
N THR A 227 -1.61 14.17 13.97
CA THR A 227 -0.91 13.81 12.73
C THR A 227 -1.88 13.15 11.74
N MET A 228 -2.68 12.17 12.19
CA MET A 228 -3.68 11.52 11.35
C MET A 228 -4.78 12.48 10.86
N VAL A 229 -5.24 13.40 11.71
CA VAL A 229 -6.23 14.42 11.32
C VAL A 229 -5.69 15.31 10.20
N ILE A 230 -4.43 15.75 10.27
CA ILE A 230 -3.79 16.52 9.19
C ILE A 230 -3.76 15.69 7.90
N GLY A 231 -3.41 14.39 7.99
CA GLY A 231 -3.43 13.48 6.86
C GLY A 231 -4.83 13.35 6.22
N VAL A 232 -5.87 13.18 7.03
CA VAL A 232 -7.27 13.11 6.55
C VAL A 232 -7.68 14.42 5.89
N LEU A 233 -7.38 15.57 6.49
CA LEU A 233 -7.76 16.88 5.95
C LEU A 233 -7.06 17.22 4.62
N ALA A 234 -5.91 16.64 4.35
CA ALA A 234 -5.22 16.84 3.08
C ALA A 234 -5.98 16.24 1.87
N TRP A 235 -6.87 15.25 2.09
CA TRP A 235 -7.70 14.66 1.04
C TRP A 235 -8.72 15.64 0.47
N PRO A 236 -9.65 16.21 1.26
CA PRO A 236 -10.63 17.15 0.75
C PRO A 236 -9.97 18.41 0.17
N ILE A 237 -8.86 18.90 0.73
CA ILE A 237 -8.12 20.03 0.15
C ILE A 237 -7.70 19.71 -1.29
N ARG A 238 -7.13 18.54 -1.53
CA ARG A 238 -6.73 18.10 -2.87
C ARG A 238 -7.92 17.95 -3.81
N TYR A 239 -9.01 17.32 -3.36
CA TYR A 239 -10.19 17.14 -4.21
C TYR A 239 -10.92 18.45 -4.49
N ILE A 240 -10.95 19.41 -3.57
CA ILE A 240 -11.43 20.76 -3.83
C ILE A 240 -10.62 21.41 -4.96
N ILE A 241 -9.28 21.29 -4.94
CA ILE A 241 -8.42 21.79 -6.01
C ILE A 241 -8.73 21.08 -7.34
N PHE A 242 -8.98 19.78 -7.32
CA PHE A 242 -9.36 19.01 -8.51
C PHE A 242 -10.74 19.43 -9.07
N VAL A 243 -11.70 19.76 -8.20
CA VAL A 243 -13.02 20.30 -8.60
C VAL A 243 -12.88 21.69 -9.21
N ILE A 244 -12.06 22.58 -8.63
CA ILE A 244 -11.80 23.91 -9.17
C ILE A 244 -11.12 23.80 -10.55
N ALA A 245 -10.18 22.87 -10.71
CA ALA A 245 -9.46 22.53 -11.93
C ALA A 245 -8.66 23.68 -12.58
N TYR A 246 -8.53 24.81 -11.91
CA TYR A 246 -7.84 26.01 -12.43
C TYR A 246 -7.10 26.76 -11.32
N PRO A 247 -5.87 27.21 -11.58
CA PRO A 247 -5.06 26.95 -12.79
C PRO A 247 -4.50 25.51 -12.79
N ALA A 248 -4.19 24.96 -13.98
CA ALA A 248 -3.72 23.58 -14.12
C ALA A 248 -2.45 23.28 -13.31
N TRP A 249 -1.52 24.25 -13.18
CA TRP A 249 -0.32 24.06 -12.36
C TRP A 249 -0.65 23.81 -10.87
N LEU A 250 -1.74 24.39 -10.35
CA LEU A 250 -2.17 24.19 -8.95
C LEU A 250 -2.67 22.76 -8.75
N VAL A 251 -3.39 22.21 -9.75
CA VAL A 251 -3.80 20.79 -9.75
C VAL A 251 -2.57 19.89 -9.69
N ILE A 252 -1.55 20.15 -10.53
CA ILE A 252 -0.31 19.40 -10.55
C ILE A 252 0.44 19.53 -9.22
N ALA A 253 0.59 20.75 -8.70
CA ALA A 253 1.24 21.00 -7.42
C ALA A 253 0.53 20.28 -6.25
N SER A 254 -0.80 20.19 -6.30
CA SER A 254 -1.59 19.53 -5.25
C SER A 254 -1.33 18.02 -5.16
N LEU A 255 -0.69 17.39 -6.15
CA LEU A 255 -0.24 16.00 -6.06
C LEU A 255 0.75 15.83 -4.90
N ALA A 256 1.51 16.86 -4.53
CA ALA A 256 2.39 16.83 -3.36
C ALA A 256 1.63 16.63 -2.03
N LEU A 257 0.35 16.96 -1.96
CA LEU A 257 -0.49 16.64 -0.79
C LEU A 257 -0.59 15.13 -0.54
N HIS A 258 -0.27 14.29 -1.54
CA HIS A 258 -0.24 12.83 -1.37
C HIS A 258 0.72 12.40 -0.25
N GLY A 259 1.84 13.07 -0.09
CA GLY A 259 2.75 12.82 1.02
C GLY A 259 2.04 12.94 2.38
N PHE A 260 1.26 14.01 2.59
CA PHE A 260 0.47 14.16 3.82
C PHE A 260 -0.67 13.16 3.89
N CYS A 261 -1.47 13.01 2.82
CA CYS A 261 -2.58 12.06 2.74
C CYS A 261 -2.14 10.64 3.10
N TYR A 262 -1.05 10.19 2.50
CA TYR A 262 -0.58 8.80 2.63
C TYR A 262 0.19 8.60 3.94
N VAL A 263 1.21 9.42 4.19
CA VAL A 263 2.13 9.19 5.31
C VAL A 263 1.48 9.54 6.64
N PHE A 264 0.87 10.72 6.76
CA PHE A 264 0.29 11.18 8.03
C PHE A 264 -0.96 10.39 8.39
N PHE A 265 -1.60 9.71 7.42
CA PHE A 265 -2.69 8.81 7.76
C PHE A 265 -2.24 7.35 7.78
N PHE A 266 -1.88 6.74 6.65
CA PHE A 266 -1.66 5.29 6.59
C PHE A 266 -0.43 4.84 7.36
N THR A 267 0.71 5.55 7.26
CA THR A 267 1.90 5.18 8.04
C THR A 267 1.65 5.38 9.54
N ALA A 268 1.03 6.49 9.93
CA ALA A 268 0.65 6.72 11.32
C ALA A 268 -0.40 5.71 11.82
N ALA A 269 -1.32 5.23 10.96
CA ALA A 269 -2.29 4.20 11.30
C ALA A 269 -1.62 2.88 11.70
N PHE A 270 -0.59 2.45 10.97
CA PHE A 270 0.19 1.26 11.33
C PHE A 270 0.95 1.45 12.65
N ILE A 271 1.50 2.63 12.90
CA ILE A 271 2.14 2.97 14.18
C ILE A 271 1.10 2.93 15.31
N TYR A 272 -0.07 3.53 15.12
CA TYR A 272 -1.16 3.51 16.12
C TYR A 272 -1.58 2.09 16.49
N VAL A 273 -1.73 1.21 15.51
CA VAL A 273 -2.06 -0.19 15.76
C VAL A 273 -0.97 -0.87 16.59
N ASP A 274 0.30 -0.59 16.32
CA ASP A 274 1.42 -1.14 17.11
C ASP A 274 1.39 -0.67 18.57
N GLU A 275 1.05 0.60 18.81
CA GLU A 275 0.96 1.17 20.16
C GLU A 275 -0.19 0.58 20.99
N VAL A 276 -1.37 0.38 20.37
CA VAL A 276 -2.57 -0.07 21.09
C VAL A 276 -2.72 -1.58 21.16
N ALA A 277 -2.07 -2.32 20.27
CA ALA A 277 -2.18 -3.77 20.23
C ALA A 277 -1.35 -4.44 21.35
N PRO A 278 -1.92 -5.39 22.10
CA PRO A 278 -1.16 -6.25 22.99
C PRO A 278 0.03 -6.92 22.26
N ARG A 279 1.17 -7.04 22.93
CA ARG A 279 2.41 -7.55 22.33
C ARG A 279 2.26 -8.93 21.70
N ASP A 280 1.41 -9.77 22.29
CA ASP A 280 1.17 -11.16 21.85
C ASP A 280 0.29 -11.31 20.61
N ILE A 281 -0.33 -10.21 20.12
CA ILE A 281 -1.20 -10.22 18.93
C ILE A 281 -0.84 -9.13 17.90
N ARG A 282 0.32 -8.52 17.99
CA ARG A 282 0.72 -7.40 17.10
C ARG A 282 0.64 -7.74 15.62
N ALA A 283 1.15 -8.91 15.19
CA ALA A 283 1.10 -9.31 13.80
C ALA A 283 -0.34 -9.49 13.31
N SER A 284 -1.22 -10.05 14.14
CA SER A 284 -2.64 -10.18 13.82
C SER A 284 -3.37 -8.84 13.79
N ALA A 285 -3.01 -7.89 14.67
CA ALA A 285 -3.56 -6.54 14.65
C ALA A 285 -3.10 -5.75 13.42
N GLN A 286 -1.82 -5.87 13.03
CA GLN A 286 -1.31 -5.32 11.76
C GLN A 286 -2.00 -5.94 10.54
N SER A 287 -2.31 -7.24 10.60
CA SER A 287 -3.09 -7.93 9.57
C SER A 287 -4.53 -7.40 9.49
N LEU A 288 -5.16 -7.10 10.63
CA LEU A 288 -6.52 -6.54 10.66
C LEU A 288 -6.59 -5.19 9.93
N ILE A 289 -5.69 -4.25 10.25
CA ILE A 289 -5.65 -2.97 9.55
C ILE A 289 -5.28 -3.13 8.05
N ALA A 290 -4.36 -4.03 7.72
CA ALA A 290 -4.02 -4.31 6.34
C ALA A 290 -5.22 -4.86 5.53
N ILE A 291 -6.04 -5.74 6.12
CA ILE A 291 -7.28 -6.23 5.51
C ILE A 291 -8.26 -5.09 5.27
N VAL A 292 -8.43 -4.20 6.24
CA VAL A 292 -9.35 -3.07 6.12
C VAL A 292 -8.88 -2.11 5.02
N VAL A 293 -7.61 -1.74 5.02
CA VAL A 293 -7.05 -0.72 4.11
C VAL A 293 -6.75 -1.31 2.73
N LEU A 294 -5.88 -2.35 2.67
CA LEU A 294 -5.38 -2.90 1.41
C LEU A 294 -6.32 -3.95 0.80
N GLY A 295 -7.19 -4.54 1.61
CA GLY A 295 -8.20 -5.51 1.16
C GLY A 295 -9.54 -4.84 0.85
N LEU A 296 -10.37 -4.65 1.89
CA LEU A 296 -11.75 -4.18 1.72
C LEU A 296 -11.83 -2.75 1.18
N GLY A 297 -11.05 -1.82 1.75
CA GLY A 297 -11.05 -0.41 1.34
C GLY A 297 -10.61 -0.25 -0.12
N SER A 298 -9.52 -0.93 -0.52
CA SER A 298 -9.05 -0.87 -1.90
C SER A 298 -10.03 -1.54 -2.87
N PHE A 299 -10.60 -2.69 -2.51
CA PHE A 299 -11.55 -3.40 -3.38
C PHE A 299 -12.84 -2.59 -3.58
N LEU A 300 -13.50 -2.21 -2.48
CA LEU A 300 -14.76 -1.46 -2.57
C LEU A 300 -14.54 -0.05 -3.11
N GLY A 301 -13.42 0.59 -2.76
CA GLY A 301 -13.05 1.90 -3.29
C GLY A 301 -12.81 1.88 -4.80
N SER A 302 -12.19 0.81 -5.33
CA SER A 302 -12.00 0.65 -6.78
C SER A 302 -13.34 0.50 -7.51
N LEU A 303 -14.26 -0.30 -6.98
CA LEU A 303 -15.60 -0.45 -7.55
C LEU A 303 -16.38 0.87 -7.48
N PHE A 304 -16.31 1.54 -6.32
CA PHE A 304 -17.03 2.79 -6.09
C PHE A 304 -16.50 3.92 -6.99
N SER A 305 -15.18 4.09 -7.09
CA SER A 305 -14.59 5.11 -7.96
C SER A 305 -14.94 4.89 -9.45
N GLY A 306 -14.90 3.63 -9.92
CA GLY A 306 -15.31 3.28 -11.28
C GLY A 306 -16.81 3.53 -11.52
N TRP A 307 -17.66 3.19 -10.56
CA TRP A 307 -19.10 3.46 -10.63
C TRP A 307 -19.39 4.96 -10.68
N ILE A 308 -18.78 5.77 -9.83
CA ILE A 308 -18.91 7.23 -9.86
C ILE A 308 -18.42 7.80 -11.20
N GLN A 309 -17.26 7.34 -11.71
CA GLN A 309 -16.81 7.77 -13.03
C GLN A 309 -17.86 7.48 -14.12
N THR A 310 -18.49 6.31 -14.09
CA THR A 310 -19.52 5.93 -15.07
C THR A 310 -20.72 6.86 -15.01
N ILE A 311 -21.21 7.21 -13.81
CA ILE A 311 -22.35 8.15 -13.63
C ILE A 311 -22.05 9.52 -14.24
N PHE A 312 -20.82 10.01 -14.08
CA PHE A 312 -20.42 11.33 -14.57
C PHE A 312 -19.79 11.32 -15.98
N THR A 313 -19.85 10.18 -16.69
CA THR A 313 -19.35 10.05 -18.07
C THR A 313 -20.52 10.01 -19.05
N THR A 314 -20.48 10.87 -20.07
CA THR A 314 -21.44 10.94 -21.18
C THR A 314 -20.72 10.79 -22.52
N ALA A 315 -21.44 10.80 -23.63
CA ALA A 315 -20.85 10.81 -24.98
C ALA A 315 -19.93 12.04 -25.21
N ALA A 316 -20.15 13.15 -24.49
CA ALA A 316 -19.33 14.36 -24.56
C ALA A 316 -18.03 14.26 -23.72
N GLY A 317 -17.89 13.22 -22.89
CA GLY A 317 -16.75 12.99 -22.01
C GLY A 317 -17.11 12.91 -20.53
N THR A 318 -16.10 12.84 -19.68
CA THR A 318 -16.26 12.73 -18.22
C THR A 318 -16.33 14.11 -17.57
N ASN A 319 -17.37 14.35 -16.78
CA ASN A 319 -17.48 15.52 -15.91
C ASN A 319 -16.62 15.33 -14.66
N TRP A 320 -15.33 15.68 -14.76
CA TRP A 320 -14.36 15.51 -13.68
C TRP A 320 -14.70 16.29 -12.41
N ARG A 321 -15.36 17.46 -12.54
CA ARG A 321 -15.84 18.22 -11.37
C ARG A 321 -16.86 17.41 -10.57
N GLY A 322 -17.81 16.80 -11.25
CA GLY A 322 -18.79 15.91 -10.61
C GLY A 322 -18.11 14.70 -9.95
N VAL A 323 -17.17 14.05 -10.65
CA VAL A 323 -16.43 12.90 -10.12
C VAL A 323 -15.71 13.22 -8.81
N PHE A 324 -14.94 14.31 -8.77
CA PHE A 324 -14.14 14.68 -7.59
C PHE A 324 -14.88 15.49 -6.52
N SER A 325 -16.17 15.77 -6.70
CA SER A 325 -17.04 16.36 -5.67
C SER A 325 -17.65 15.30 -4.73
N ILE A 326 -17.49 14.02 -5.02
CA ILE A 326 -18.09 12.92 -4.25
C ILE A 326 -17.17 12.48 -3.09
N PRO A 327 -15.85 12.25 -3.29
CA PRO A 327 -14.93 11.85 -2.20
C PRO A 327 -14.54 13.01 -1.24
#